data_439dff2f48fd1e68ef5c52a67148c4ae
#
_entry.id   439dff2f48fd1e68ef5c52a67148c4ae
#
_cell.length_a   1.000
_cell.length_b   1.000
_cell.length_c   1.000
_cell.angle_alpha   90.00
_cell.angle_beta   90.00
_cell.angle_gamma   90.00
#
_symmetry.space_group_name_H-M   'P 1'
#
loop_
_entity.id
_entity.type
_entity.pdbx_description
1 polymer ?
#
loop_
_entity_poly.entity_id
_entity_poly.type
_entity_poly.pdbx_seq_one_letter_code
_entity_poly.pdbx_strand_id
1 'polypeptide(L)'
;LGLASLSATLAFALAVPLAWWARMSHAARLVVLAVAALGLALPGPVVGLAIIELMNDPRLPVLNWLYDHTIVPPLLALVVRGLPVALLVLWFAVFSLPWQLFELAQLDGVSQWAQLRRIVLPLRWPAMTAGWLAAFALAMGDLSTSILVLPPGVETIALRLFERLHYGAEDQVAGVSLALWLGFGLIGAVAVGMLTRQARTTKPRRPAARAAT
;
A
#
# COMPACT_ATOMS: atom_id res chain seq x y z
N LEU A 1 -1.20 -13.65 -8.49
CA LEU A 1 -1.47 -13.44 -7.07
C LEU A 1 -0.17 -13.25 -6.28
N GLY A 2 0.81 -14.16 -6.42
CA GLY A 2 2.07 -14.10 -5.68
C GLY A 2 2.82 -12.78 -5.85
N LEU A 3 2.94 -12.27 -7.07
CA LEU A 3 3.60 -10.98 -7.35
C LEU A 3 2.87 -9.80 -6.66
N ALA A 4 1.54 -9.79 -6.70
CA ALA A 4 0.74 -8.74 -6.05
C ALA A 4 0.86 -8.78 -4.52
N SER A 5 0.85 -9.97 -3.91
CA SER A 5 1.03 -10.09 -2.45
C SER A 5 2.44 -9.70 -2.01
N LEU A 6 3.47 -10.06 -2.78
CA LEU A 6 4.85 -9.69 -2.49
C LEU A 6 5.05 -8.16 -2.63
N SER A 7 4.54 -7.55 -3.71
CA SER A 7 4.62 -6.10 -3.90
C SER A 7 3.86 -5.32 -2.83
N ALA A 8 2.66 -5.77 -2.46
CA ALA A 8 1.89 -5.16 -1.37
C ALA A 8 2.63 -5.25 -0.03
N THR A 9 3.27 -6.38 0.26
CA THR A 9 4.04 -6.58 1.48
C THR A 9 5.26 -5.66 1.53
N LEU A 10 5.99 -5.53 0.42
CA LEU A 10 7.14 -4.63 0.33
C LEU A 10 6.71 -3.16 0.40
N ALA A 11 5.67 -2.75 -0.34
CA ALA A 11 5.14 -1.39 -0.27
C ALA A 11 4.70 -1.04 1.15
N PHE A 12 4.03 -1.96 1.84
CA PHE A 12 3.61 -1.79 3.21
C PHE A 12 4.79 -1.73 4.19
N ALA A 13 5.79 -2.60 4.04
CA ALA A 13 6.99 -2.62 4.86
C ALA A 13 7.78 -1.30 4.76
N LEU A 14 7.79 -0.67 3.58
CA LEU A 14 8.38 0.65 3.36
C LEU A 14 7.49 1.79 3.90
N ALA A 15 6.17 1.66 3.76
CA ALA A 15 5.23 2.68 4.19
C ALA A 15 5.17 2.85 5.72
N VAL A 16 5.33 1.77 6.50
CA VAL A 16 5.30 1.82 7.97
C VAL A 16 6.37 2.75 8.55
N PRO A 17 7.67 2.57 8.26
CA PRO A 17 8.71 3.46 8.79
C PRO A 17 8.59 4.88 8.23
N LEU A 18 8.15 5.07 6.98
CA LEU A 18 7.96 6.39 6.39
C LEU A 18 6.82 7.15 7.08
N ALA A 19 5.67 6.50 7.31
CA ALA A 19 4.55 7.11 8.02
C ALA A 19 4.92 7.46 9.48
N TRP A 20 5.74 6.63 10.12
CA TRP A 20 6.27 6.90 11.46
C TRP A 20 7.25 8.07 11.45
N TRP A 21 8.19 8.10 10.50
CA TRP A 21 9.17 9.19 10.35
C TRP A 21 8.48 10.54 10.11
N ALA A 22 7.42 10.58 9.33
CA ALA A 22 6.61 11.78 9.09
C ALA A 22 6.05 12.41 10.38
N ARG A 23 5.92 11.63 11.45
CA ARG A 23 5.47 12.13 12.76
C ARG A 23 6.56 12.89 13.51
N MET A 24 7.83 12.61 13.25
CA MET A 24 8.95 13.14 14.02
C MET A 24 9.24 14.61 13.74
N SER A 25 9.02 15.08 12.49
CA SER A 25 9.30 16.46 12.12
C SER A 25 8.38 16.96 11.02
N HIS A 26 8.23 18.28 10.93
CA HIS A 26 7.45 18.92 9.87
C HIS A 26 8.09 18.68 8.48
N ALA A 27 9.42 18.73 8.39
CA ALA A 27 10.13 18.46 7.14
C ALA A 27 9.92 17.02 6.66
N ALA A 28 10.03 16.03 7.56
CA ALA A 28 9.75 14.63 7.24
C ALA A 28 8.32 14.43 6.73
N ARG A 29 7.36 15.13 7.35
CA ARG A 29 5.96 15.14 6.93
C ARG A 29 5.79 15.63 5.50
N LEU A 30 6.39 16.75 5.15
CA LEU A 30 6.33 17.30 3.80
C LEU A 30 6.97 16.38 2.77
N VAL A 31 8.12 15.79 3.09
CA VAL A 31 8.78 14.81 2.20
C VAL A 31 7.89 13.60 1.94
N VAL A 32 7.31 13.01 3.00
CA VAL A 32 6.45 11.84 2.86
C VAL A 32 5.17 12.15 2.08
N LEU A 33 4.57 13.33 2.30
CA LEU A 33 3.42 13.78 1.50
C LEU A 33 3.79 14.03 0.04
N ALA A 34 4.97 14.61 -0.22
CA ALA A 34 5.45 14.82 -1.58
C ALA A 34 5.70 13.48 -2.30
N VAL A 35 6.30 12.50 -1.63
CA VAL A 35 6.49 11.14 -2.17
C VAL A 35 5.15 10.50 -2.50
N ALA A 36 4.17 10.59 -1.60
CA ALA A 36 2.83 10.05 -1.85
C ALA A 36 2.13 10.76 -3.01
N ALA A 37 2.19 12.09 -3.06
CA ALA A 37 1.57 12.88 -4.11
C ALA A 37 2.20 12.61 -5.48
N LEU A 38 3.53 12.58 -5.57
CA LEU A 38 4.26 12.25 -6.79
C LEU A 38 3.94 10.82 -7.26
N GLY A 39 3.96 9.84 -6.36
CA GLY A 39 3.65 8.46 -6.71
C GLY A 39 2.21 8.27 -7.22
N LEU A 40 1.25 9.07 -6.76
CA LEU A 40 -0.12 9.08 -7.28
C LEU A 40 -0.25 9.86 -8.61
N ALA A 41 0.52 10.91 -8.78
CA ALA A 41 0.49 11.75 -9.98
C ALA A 41 1.15 11.08 -11.20
N LEU A 42 2.13 10.19 -10.99
CA LEU A 42 2.84 9.54 -12.08
C LEU A 42 1.94 8.53 -12.80
N PRO A 43 1.76 8.65 -14.13
CA PRO A 43 1.08 7.63 -14.93
C PRO A 43 1.83 6.29 -14.90
N GLY A 44 1.09 5.18 -14.88
CA GLY A 44 1.67 3.84 -14.86
C GLY A 44 2.75 3.60 -15.93
N PRO A 45 2.51 3.91 -17.21
CA PRO A 45 3.51 3.73 -18.26
C PRO A 45 4.82 4.48 -18.02
N VAL A 46 4.77 5.68 -17.42
CA VAL A 46 5.97 6.46 -17.09
C VAL A 46 6.81 5.74 -16.05
N VAL A 47 6.17 5.14 -15.03
CA VAL A 47 6.87 4.33 -14.03
C VAL A 47 7.51 3.10 -14.67
N GLY A 48 6.80 2.40 -15.57
CA GLY A 48 7.34 1.26 -16.30
C GLY A 48 8.56 1.63 -17.14
N LEU A 49 8.46 2.70 -17.93
CA LEU A 49 9.59 3.19 -18.76
C LEU A 49 10.80 3.62 -17.89
N ALA A 50 10.56 4.31 -16.79
CA ALA A 50 11.64 4.71 -15.88
C ALA A 50 12.39 3.49 -15.29
N ILE A 51 11.67 2.41 -14.98
CA ILE A 51 12.28 1.17 -14.50
C ILE A 51 13.10 0.50 -15.61
N ILE A 52 12.58 0.46 -16.84
CA ILE A 52 13.32 -0.06 -17.99
C ILE A 52 14.64 0.71 -18.17
N GLU A 53 14.55 2.03 -18.20
CA GLU A 53 15.71 2.90 -18.40
C GLU A 53 16.74 2.75 -17.27
N LEU A 54 16.28 2.73 -16.02
CA LEU A 54 17.14 2.57 -14.85
C LEU A 54 17.83 1.21 -14.82
N MET A 55 17.12 0.14 -15.14
CA MET A 55 17.66 -1.21 -15.03
C MET A 55 18.46 -1.65 -16.24
N ASN A 56 18.31 -0.97 -17.39
CA ASN A 56 19.12 -1.23 -18.61
C ASN A 56 20.30 -0.25 -18.77
N ASP A 57 20.72 0.44 -17.71
CA ASP A 57 21.93 1.29 -17.78
C ASP A 57 23.18 0.40 -17.95
N PRO A 58 23.96 0.56 -19.03
CA PRO A 58 25.18 -0.22 -19.30
C PRO A 58 26.25 -0.10 -18.19
N ARG A 59 26.16 0.95 -17.37
CA ARG A 59 27.07 1.18 -16.24
C ARG A 59 26.78 0.27 -15.04
N LEU A 60 25.61 -0.37 -15.01
CA LEU A 60 25.12 -1.16 -13.89
C LEU A 60 24.78 -2.60 -14.31
N PRO A 61 25.78 -3.46 -14.64
CA PRO A 61 25.55 -4.80 -15.20
C PRO A 61 24.72 -5.70 -14.28
N VAL A 62 24.72 -5.46 -12.97
CA VAL A 62 23.91 -6.21 -12.00
C VAL A 62 22.41 -5.90 -12.20
N LEU A 63 22.06 -4.64 -12.50
CA LEU A 63 20.66 -4.27 -12.75
C LEU A 63 20.17 -4.87 -14.07
N ASN A 64 21.00 -4.88 -15.12
CA ASN A 64 20.67 -5.54 -16.38
C ASN A 64 20.40 -7.04 -16.18
N TRP A 65 21.27 -7.71 -15.41
CA TRP A 65 21.04 -9.13 -15.09
C TRP A 65 19.73 -9.36 -14.32
N LEU A 66 19.42 -8.48 -13.34
CA LEU A 66 18.15 -8.53 -12.58
C LEU A 66 16.94 -8.30 -13.50
N TYR A 67 17.08 -7.40 -14.48
CA TYR A 67 16.02 -7.11 -15.44
C TYR A 67 15.71 -8.32 -16.32
N ASP A 68 16.73 -8.98 -16.85
CA ASP A 68 16.56 -10.08 -17.82
C ASP A 68 16.17 -11.41 -17.18
N HIS A 69 16.55 -11.64 -15.91
CA HIS A 69 16.47 -12.98 -15.31
C HIS A 69 15.58 -13.08 -14.08
N THR A 70 14.94 -11.96 -13.67
CA THR A 70 14.17 -11.98 -12.41
C THR A 70 12.81 -11.29 -12.53
N ILE A 71 11.98 -11.46 -11.48
CA ILE A 71 10.71 -10.75 -11.32
C ILE A 71 10.85 -9.39 -10.63
N VAL A 72 12.09 -8.92 -10.45
CA VAL A 72 12.37 -7.64 -9.77
C VAL A 72 11.78 -6.44 -10.50
N PRO A 73 11.86 -6.31 -11.85
CA PRO A 73 11.28 -5.17 -12.55
C PRO A 73 9.77 -5.00 -12.30
N PRO A 74 8.91 -5.99 -12.57
CA PRO A 74 7.47 -5.84 -12.30
C PRO A 74 7.17 -5.72 -10.81
N LEU A 75 7.97 -6.31 -9.93
CA LEU A 75 7.83 -6.16 -8.49
C LEU A 75 8.06 -4.71 -8.06
N LEU A 76 9.14 -4.08 -8.52
CA LEU A 76 9.43 -2.66 -8.26
C LEU A 76 8.33 -1.74 -8.81
N ALA A 77 7.87 -2.01 -10.03
CA ALA A 77 6.79 -1.26 -10.65
C ALA A 77 5.53 -1.25 -9.78
N LEU A 78 5.11 -2.43 -9.32
CA LEU A 78 3.94 -2.57 -8.45
C LEU A 78 4.16 -1.99 -7.05
N VAL A 79 5.39 -2.06 -6.50
CA VAL A 79 5.73 -1.42 -5.22
C VAL A 79 5.62 0.09 -5.32
N VAL A 80 6.17 0.70 -6.38
CA VAL A 80 6.08 2.15 -6.60
C VAL A 80 4.62 2.61 -6.69
N ARG A 81 3.76 1.83 -7.33
CA ARG A 81 2.32 2.12 -7.44
C ARG A 81 1.55 1.88 -6.14
N GLY A 82 1.87 0.84 -5.40
CA GLY A 82 1.20 0.47 -4.14
C GLY A 82 1.62 1.33 -2.95
N LEU A 83 2.86 1.81 -2.94
CA LEU A 83 3.44 2.56 -1.83
C LEU A 83 2.63 3.82 -1.45
N PRO A 84 2.21 4.71 -2.36
CA PRO A 84 1.44 5.90 -2.03
C PRO A 84 0.13 5.58 -1.30
N VAL A 85 -0.58 4.55 -1.76
CA VAL A 85 -1.87 4.14 -1.17
C VAL A 85 -1.65 3.57 0.23
N ALA A 86 -0.69 2.65 0.39
CA ALA A 86 -0.30 2.12 1.70
C ALA A 86 0.11 3.25 2.66
N LEU A 87 0.87 4.22 2.15
CA LEU A 87 1.39 5.34 2.92
C LEU A 87 0.28 6.27 3.42
N LEU A 88 -0.71 6.59 2.59
CA LEU A 88 -1.86 7.42 2.99
C LEU A 88 -2.71 6.74 4.07
N VAL A 89 -2.98 5.44 3.94
CA VAL A 89 -3.75 4.70 4.95
C VAL A 89 -2.99 4.64 6.27
N LEU A 90 -1.69 4.35 6.23
CA LEU A 90 -0.83 4.31 7.42
C LEU A 90 -0.63 5.69 8.04
N TRP A 91 -0.49 6.72 7.21
CA TRP A 91 -0.48 8.10 7.66
C TRP A 91 -1.69 8.40 8.54
N PHE A 92 -2.89 8.17 8.00
CA PHE A 92 -4.12 8.37 8.76
C PHE A 92 -4.12 7.56 10.05
N ALA A 93 -3.71 6.29 10.00
CA ALA A 93 -3.65 5.42 11.16
C ALA A 93 -2.74 5.96 12.28
N VAL A 94 -1.54 6.43 11.91
CA VAL A 94 -0.53 6.96 12.86
C VAL A 94 -0.97 8.31 13.43
N PHE A 95 -1.46 9.22 12.57
CA PHE A 95 -1.82 10.58 12.98
C PHE A 95 -3.14 10.67 13.73
N SER A 96 -4.01 9.66 13.63
CA SER A 96 -5.25 9.58 14.41
C SER A 96 -5.05 9.12 15.86
N LEU A 97 -3.83 8.76 16.26
CA LEU A 97 -3.51 8.43 17.66
C LEU A 97 -3.30 9.70 18.47
N PRO A 98 -3.88 9.77 19.70
CA PRO A 98 -3.68 10.91 20.58
C PRO A 98 -2.20 11.10 20.91
N TRP A 99 -1.74 12.35 20.87
CA TRP A 99 -0.35 12.70 21.15
C TRP A 99 0.08 12.32 22.57
N GLN A 100 -0.84 12.42 23.52
CA GLN A 100 -0.62 12.11 24.93
C GLN A 100 -0.07 10.70 25.18
N LEU A 101 -0.48 9.72 24.34
CA LEU A 101 0.05 8.35 24.45
C LEU A 101 1.56 8.29 24.23
N PHE A 102 2.07 9.13 23.35
CA PHE A 102 3.50 9.16 23.02
C PHE A 102 4.30 9.97 24.04
N GLU A 103 3.72 11.05 24.57
CA GLU A 103 4.34 11.82 25.67
C GLU A 103 4.50 10.95 26.92
N LEU A 104 3.46 10.24 27.33
CA LEU A 104 3.54 9.31 28.47
C LEU A 104 4.60 8.23 28.25
N ALA A 105 4.63 7.63 27.05
CA ALA A 105 5.64 6.62 26.74
C ALA A 105 7.07 7.19 26.73
N GLN A 106 7.25 8.46 26.37
CA GLN A 106 8.55 9.14 26.43
C GLN A 106 8.97 9.41 27.86
N LEU A 107 8.04 9.80 28.75
CA LEU A 107 8.30 9.97 30.17
C LEU A 107 8.75 8.66 30.82
N ASP A 108 8.21 7.53 30.38
CA ASP A 108 8.63 6.19 30.80
C ASP A 108 9.93 5.71 30.13
N GLY A 109 10.61 6.56 29.35
CA GLY A 109 11.87 6.23 28.69
C GLY A 109 11.74 5.28 27.49
N VAL A 110 10.53 5.08 26.95
CA VAL A 110 10.30 4.18 25.81
C VAL A 110 10.83 4.79 24.52
N SER A 111 11.78 4.12 23.86
CA SER A 111 12.36 4.58 22.59
C SER A 111 11.30 4.67 21.48
N GLN A 112 11.56 5.51 20.47
CA GLN A 112 10.62 5.73 19.35
C GLN A 112 10.28 4.44 18.58
N TRP A 113 11.26 3.57 18.34
CA TRP A 113 11.03 2.26 17.73
C TRP A 113 10.19 1.33 18.60
N ALA A 114 10.39 1.38 19.91
CA ALA A 114 9.57 0.62 20.85
C ALA A 114 8.13 1.16 20.87
N GLN A 115 7.92 2.47 20.77
CA GLN A 115 6.59 3.08 20.65
C GLN A 115 5.87 2.62 19.36
N LEU A 116 6.56 2.63 18.20
CA LEU A 116 6.00 2.09 16.97
C LEU A 116 5.57 0.64 17.15
N ARG A 117 6.47 -0.20 17.68
CA ARG A 117 6.27 -1.65 17.73
C ARG A 117 5.26 -2.07 18.81
N ARG A 118 5.23 -1.39 19.96
CA ARG A 118 4.42 -1.80 21.13
C ARG A 118 3.11 -1.01 21.26
N ILE A 119 3.01 0.17 20.66
CA ILE A 119 1.81 1.03 20.76
C ILE A 119 1.11 1.10 19.40
N VAL A 120 1.81 1.56 18.35
CA VAL A 120 1.17 1.85 17.07
C VAL A 120 0.74 0.56 16.37
N LEU A 121 1.67 -0.39 16.18
CA LEU A 121 1.39 -1.64 15.46
C LEU A 121 0.21 -2.42 16.09
N PRO A 122 0.18 -2.72 17.40
CA PRO A 122 -0.92 -3.46 17.96
C PRO A 122 -2.23 -2.67 18.04
N LEU A 123 -2.15 -1.34 18.21
CA LEU A 123 -3.36 -0.53 18.32
C LEU A 123 -4.00 -0.24 16.96
N ARG A 124 -3.21 -0.23 15.89
CA ARG A 124 -3.64 0.11 14.51
C ARG A 124 -3.56 -1.05 13.53
N TRP A 125 -3.47 -2.29 14.01
CA TRP A 125 -3.42 -3.47 13.14
C TRP A 125 -4.59 -3.52 12.11
N PRO A 126 -5.86 -3.08 12.42
CA PRO A 126 -6.91 -3.10 11.41
C PRO A 126 -6.69 -2.08 10.28
N ALA A 127 -6.10 -0.92 10.59
CA ALA A 127 -5.72 0.05 9.57
C ALA A 127 -4.52 -0.45 8.75
N MET A 128 -3.62 -1.20 9.38
CA MET A 128 -2.49 -1.82 8.68
C MET A 128 -2.94 -2.88 7.70
N THR A 129 -3.84 -3.78 8.12
CA THR A 129 -4.43 -4.77 7.20
C THR A 129 -5.22 -4.11 6.08
N ALA A 130 -5.97 -3.03 6.36
CA ALA A 130 -6.67 -2.27 5.33
C ALA A 130 -5.70 -1.64 4.31
N GLY A 131 -4.59 -1.07 4.78
CA GLY A 131 -3.55 -0.50 3.90
C GLY A 131 -2.86 -1.55 3.04
N TRP A 132 -2.55 -2.70 3.61
CA TRP A 132 -2.00 -3.83 2.86
C TRP A 132 -2.98 -4.35 1.81
N LEU A 133 -4.25 -4.54 2.18
CA LEU A 133 -5.31 -4.99 1.27
C LEU A 133 -5.54 -3.99 0.13
N ALA A 134 -5.48 -2.68 0.39
CA ALA A 134 -5.61 -1.65 -0.63
C ALA A 134 -4.44 -1.69 -1.63
N ALA A 135 -3.19 -1.82 -1.15
CA ALA A 135 -2.02 -1.98 -1.99
C ALA A 135 -2.07 -3.28 -2.81
N PHE A 136 -2.54 -4.38 -2.21
CA PHE A 136 -2.72 -5.66 -2.88
C PHE A 136 -3.77 -5.57 -4.01
N ALA A 137 -4.94 -4.98 -3.74
CA ALA A 137 -5.98 -4.79 -4.73
C ALA A 137 -5.51 -3.93 -5.90
N LEU A 138 -4.76 -2.85 -5.61
CA LEU A 138 -4.16 -2.01 -6.64
C LEU A 138 -3.16 -2.80 -7.50
N ALA A 139 -2.27 -3.57 -6.88
CA ALA A 139 -1.28 -4.38 -7.59
C ALA A 139 -1.91 -5.48 -8.45
N MET A 140 -3.04 -6.05 -8.03
CA MET A 140 -3.78 -7.04 -8.84
C MET A 140 -4.40 -6.44 -10.09
N GLY A 141 -4.86 -5.19 -10.03
CA GLY A 141 -5.53 -4.51 -11.13
C GLY A 141 -4.60 -3.70 -12.04
N ASP A 142 -3.32 -3.52 -11.67
CA ASP A 142 -2.39 -2.68 -12.43
C ASP A 142 -1.82 -3.43 -13.65
N LEU A 143 -2.37 -3.12 -14.81
CA LEU A 143 -1.84 -3.53 -16.10
C LEU A 143 -0.86 -2.48 -16.66
N SER A 144 -1.19 -1.20 -16.46
CA SER A 144 -0.54 -0.09 -17.16
C SER A 144 0.96 0.03 -16.87
N THR A 145 1.37 -0.30 -15.66
CA THR A 145 2.77 -0.26 -15.25
C THR A 145 3.46 -1.58 -15.53
N SER A 146 2.78 -2.69 -15.20
CA SER A 146 3.38 -4.02 -15.24
C SER A 146 3.60 -4.55 -16.66
N ILE A 147 2.72 -4.23 -17.61
CA ILE A 147 2.81 -4.75 -19.00
C ILE A 147 4.15 -4.45 -19.68
N LEU A 148 4.78 -3.33 -19.35
CA LEU A 148 6.03 -2.90 -19.96
C LEU A 148 7.26 -3.63 -19.40
N VAL A 149 7.17 -4.16 -18.18
CA VAL A 149 8.30 -4.71 -17.42
C VAL A 149 8.12 -6.20 -17.07
N LEU A 150 7.04 -6.83 -17.54
CA LEU A 150 6.82 -8.26 -17.30
C LEU A 150 7.80 -9.10 -18.11
N PRO A 151 8.57 -9.99 -17.48
CA PRO A 151 9.43 -10.90 -18.20
C PRO A 151 8.61 -11.99 -18.90
N PRO A 152 9.14 -12.61 -19.97
CA PRO A 152 8.49 -13.70 -20.66
C PRO A 152 8.11 -14.84 -19.69
N GLY A 153 6.89 -15.38 -19.83
CA GLY A 153 6.40 -16.48 -19.01
C GLY A 153 5.78 -16.06 -17.66
N VAL A 154 5.82 -14.79 -17.29
CA VAL A 154 5.12 -14.27 -16.12
C VAL A 154 3.80 -13.62 -16.53
N GLU A 155 2.70 -14.17 -16.05
CA GLU A 155 1.37 -13.66 -16.32
C GLU A 155 0.73 -13.06 -15.08
N THR A 156 0.13 -11.88 -15.23
CA THR A 156 -0.73 -11.26 -14.23
C THR A 156 -2.19 -11.47 -14.59
N ILE A 157 -3.09 -11.37 -13.61
CA ILE A 157 -4.54 -11.46 -13.87
C ILE A 157 -4.99 -10.33 -14.80
N ALA A 158 -4.44 -9.12 -14.60
CA ALA A 158 -4.73 -7.97 -15.44
C ALA A 158 -4.30 -8.19 -16.89
N LEU A 159 -3.12 -8.79 -17.13
CA LEU A 159 -2.62 -9.13 -18.46
C LEU A 159 -3.51 -10.19 -19.13
N ARG A 160 -3.83 -11.27 -18.43
CA ARG A 160 -4.73 -12.32 -18.95
C ARG A 160 -6.10 -11.77 -19.34
N LEU A 161 -6.65 -10.86 -18.54
CA LEU A 161 -7.93 -10.24 -18.83
C LEU A 161 -7.84 -9.37 -20.09
N PHE A 162 -6.77 -8.60 -20.22
CA PHE A 162 -6.50 -7.77 -21.38
C PHE A 162 -6.36 -8.59 -22.68
N GLU A 163 -5.60 -9.68 -22.64
CA GLU A 163 -5.43 -10.59 -23.78
C GLU A 163 -6.75 -11.22 -24.20
N ARG A 164 -7.55 -11.72 -23.25
CA ARG A 164 -8.86 -12.31 -23.56
C ARG A 164 -9.84 -11.31 -24.16
N LEU A 165 -9.80 -10.06 -23.72
CA LEU A 165 -10.58 -8.98 -24.33
C LEU A 165 -10.22 -8.78 -25.82
N HIS A 166 -8.93 -8.84 -26.14
CA HIS A 166 -8.45 -8.65 -27.52
C HIS A 166 -8.71 -9.85 -28.45
N TYR A 167 -8.75 -11.06 -27.89
CA TYR A 167 -9.01 -12.29 -28.65
C TYR A 167 -10.50 -12.69 -28.75
N GLY A 168 -11.44 -11.83 -28.31
CA GLY A 168 -12.87 -12.02 -28.50
C GLY A 168 -13.53 -13.06 -27.61
N ALA A 169 -12.91 -13.44 -26.47
CA ALA A 169 -13.49 -14.37 -25.49
C ALA A 169 -14.40 -13.62 -24.47
N GLU A 170 -15.42 -12.92 -24.95
CA GLU A 170 -16.26 -12.01 -24.16
C GLU A 170 -16.91 -12.66 -22.94
N ASP A 171 -17.43 -13.88 -23.08
CA ASP A 171 -18.09 -14.60 -21.98
C ASP A 171 -17.13 -14.90 -20.82
N GLN A 172 -15.88 -15.27 -21.13
CA GLN A 172 -14.86 -15.56 -20.11
C GLN A 172 -14.37 -14.29 -19.42
N VAL A 173 -14.28 -13.20 -20.19
CA VAL A 173 -13.91 -11.88 -19.67
C VAL A 173 -14.96 -11.39 -18.70
N ALA A 174 -16.24 -11.50 -19.02
CA ALA A 174 -17.34 -11.11 -18.14
C ALA A 174 -17.29 -11.86 -16.81
N GLY A 175 -17.08 -13.18 -16.84
CA GLY A 175 -16.97 -14.00 -15.61
C GLY A 175 -15.79 -13.63 -14.73
N VAL A 176 -14.59 -13.46 -15.31
CA VAL A 176 -13.38 -13.07 -14.56
C VAL A 176 -13.51 -11.65 -14.02
N SER A 177 -14.05 -10.72 -14.81
CA SER A 177 -14.28 -9.34 -14.37
C SER A 177 -15.25 -9.27 -13.20
N LEU A 178 -16.35 -10.02 -13.26
CA LEU A 178 -17.31 -10.11 -12.15
C LEU A 178 -16.66 -10.69 -10.88
N ALA A 179 -15.87 -11.74 -11.02
CA ALA A 179 -15.16 -12.34 -9.89
C ALA A 179 -14.16 -11.36 -9.26
N LEU A 180 -13.42 -10.59 -10.06
CA LEU A 180 -12.53 -9.54 -9.59
C LEU A 180 -13.30 -8.41 -8.90
N TRP A 181 -14.40 -7.96 -9.50
CA TRP A 181 -15.24 -6.92 -8.92
C TRP A 181 -15.80 -7.32 -7.55
N LEU A 182 -16.32 -8.55 -7.43
CA LEU A 182 -16.79 -9.10 -6.16
C LEU A 182 -15.63 -9.25 -5.16
N GLY A 183 -14.48 -9.73 -5.61
CA GLY A 183 -13.27 -9.85 -4.78
C GLY A 183 -12.79 -8.51 -4.23
N PHE A 184 -12.68 -7.50 -5.07
CA PHE A 184 -12.30 -6.15 -4.64
C PHE A 184 -13.37 -5.49 -3.78
N GLY A 185 -14.65 -5.70 -4.07
CA GLY A 185 -15.76 -5.26 -3.24
C GLY A 185 -15.72 -5.86 -1.84
N LEU A 186 -15.44 -7.16 -1.73
CA LEU A 186 -15.26 -7.86 -0.45
C LEU A 186 -14.04 -7.33 0.32
N ILE A 187 -12.90 -7.17 -0.35
CA ILE A 187 -11.68 -6.58 0.23
C ILE A 187 -11.99 -5.18 0.78
N GLY A 188 -12.65 -4.33 0.00
CA GLY A 188 -13.08 -2.99 0.40
C GLY A 188 -14.03 -3.01 1.59
N ALA A 189 -15.04 -3.88 1.58
CA ALA A 189 -15.98 -4.03 2.68
C ALA A 189 -15.30 -4.48 3.99
N VAL A 190 -14.38 -5.44 3.90
CA VAL A 190 -13.57 -5.90 5.05
C VAL A 190 -12.71 -4.75 5.59
N ALA A 191 -12.01 -4.03 4.71
CA ALA A 191 -11.15 -2.90 5.10
C ALA A 191 -11.96 -1.80 5.80
N VAL A 192 -13.10 -1.38 5.23
CA VAL A 192 -14.01 -0.39 5.82
C VAL A 192 -14.59 -0.90 7.13
N GLY A 193 -15.01 -2.16 7.20
CA GLY A 193 -15.52 -2.80 8.43
C GLY A 193 -14.50 -2.79 9.56
N MET A 194 -13.23 -3.06 9.26
CA MET A 194 -12.13 -2.99 10.23
C MET A 194 -11.91 -1.56 10.73
N LEU A 195 -11.87 -0.58 9.83
CA LEU A 195 -11.65 0.83 10.17
C LEU A 195 -12.82 1.40 10.99
N THR A 196 -14.05 1.08 10.64
CA THR A 196 -15.25 1.58 11.38
C THR A 196 -15.36 0.97 12.77
N ARG A 197 -15.04 -0.32 12.94
CA ARG A 197 -14.97 -0.95 14.28
C ARG A 197 -13.96 -0.24 15.15
N GLN A 198 -12.78 0.07 14.62
CA GLN A 198 -11.73 0.76 15.34
C GLN A 198 -12.14 2.20 15.73
N ALA A 199 -12.83 2.93 14.86
CA ALA A 199 -13.32 4.27 15.15
C ALA A 199 -14.38 4.27 16.30
N ARG A 200 -15.18 3.22 16.39
CA ARG A 200 -16.18 3.08 17.47
C ARG A 200 -15.55 2.79 18.82
N THR A 201 -14.46 2.02 18.87
CA THR A 201 -13.78 1.67 20.14
C THR A 201 -12.95 2.84 20.70
N THR A 202 -12.57 3.80 19.85
CA THR A 202 -11.76 4.97 20.25
C THR A 202 -12.61 6.18 20.67
N LYS A 203 -13.94 6.13 20.51
CA LYS A 203 -14.83 7.22 20.91
C LYS A 203 -14.92 7.25 22.44
N PRO A 204 -14.50 8.33 23.14
CA PRO A 204 -14.61 8.40 24.58
C PRO A 204 -16.10 8.28 24.98
N ARG A 205 -16.43 7.40 25.93
CA ARG A 205 -17.74 7.38 26.56
C ARG A 205 -17.99 8.79 27.11
N ARG A 206 -18.96 9.50 26.56
CA ARG A 206 -19.44 10.73 27.19
C ARG A 206 -19.80 10.39 28.64
N PRO A 207 -19.20 11.07 29.62
CA PRO A 207 -19.66 10.89 31.00
C PRO A 207 -21.16 11.19 31.01
N ALA A 208 -21.94 10.26 31.55
CA ALA A 208 -23.37 10.48 31.77
C ALA A 208 -23.47 11.82 32.55
N ALA A 209 -24.19 12.78 31.95
CA ALA A 209 -24.50 14.00 32.62
C ALA A 209 -25.13 13.61 33.95
N ARG A 210 -24.45 13.88 35.09
CA ARG A 210 -25.04 13.74 36.40
C ARG A 210 -26.31 14.59 36.36
N ALA A 211 -27.43 13.92 36.43
CA ALA A 211 -28.70 14.59 36.71
C ALA A 211 -28.51 15.35 38.03
N ALA A 212 -28.41 16.67 37.90
CA ALA A 212 -28.49 17.57 39.04
C ALA A 212 -29.93 17.53 39.48
N THR A 213 -30.19 16.91 40.60
CA THR A 213 -31.32 17.19 41.48
C THR A 213 -30.88 18.21 42.50
#